data_24c737dcf3912aec69cb3b165370203c
#
_entry.id   24c737dcf3912aec69cb3b165370203c
#
_cell.length_a   1.000
_cell.length_b   1.000
_cell.length_c   1.000
_cell.angle_alpha   90.00
_cell.angle_beta   90.00
_cell.angle_gamma   90.00
#
_symmetry.space_group_name_H-M   'P 1'
#
loop_
_entity.id
_entity.type
_entity.pdbx_description
1 polymer ?
#
loop_
_entity_poly.entity_id
_entity_poly.type
_entity_poly.pdbx_seq_one_letter_code
_entity_poly.pdbx_strand_id
1 'polypeptide(L)'
;LKELSKVCSRSASNLGVSKPDRPKWKKDVVVITGGSTGIGRDVVQHLSRKFGARIAVLDITEPTYAPAKYGAPDILYVRTDVTNKDEVAVAHSKIKDHFGNSPSIVVSCAGVALAGPILTTSSRTFSRTFDINALANVILAHEFLPYMVENNHGHFMVVASSASYFSLPLLGPYSMSKSAALAFYETLRAELRSVYKAHRVRTSVVTPTKVRTLLGHALKDSDNNFLTPVLEPIQVASAMVDTLDSGLGRAISQPMFTSLLPYVRALPEWFRGLLTTVGNTDSSVTAESIANSFKAGYGKNWNKDDFANVFGEMESMVRAFAKKKKKNRN
;
A
#
# COMPACT_ATOMS: atom_id res chain seq x y z
N LEU A 1 -8.09 -32.44 1.87
CA LEU A 1 -6.88 -31.65 2.03
C LEU A 1 -7.09 -30.17 1.71
N LYS A 2 -7.70 -29.80 0.55
CA LYS A 2 -7.95 -28.38 0.18
C LYS A 2 -8.83 -27.63 1.20
N GLU A 3 -9.91 -28.23 1.66
CA GLU A 3 -10.79 -27.60 2.67
C GLU A 3 -10.12 -27.49 4.04
N LEU A 4 -9.36 -28.50 4.47
CA LEU A 4 -8.59 -28.46 5.70
C LEU A 4 -7.53 -27.34 5.65
N SER A 5 -6.81 -27.23 4.53
CA SER A 5 -5.85 -26.15 4.31
C SER A 5 -6.49 -24.77 4.37
N LYS A 6 -7.68 -24.58 3.78
CA LYS A 6 -8.43 -23.31 3.87
C LYS A 6 -8.84 -22.98 5.31
N VAL A 7 -9.33 -23.99 6.05
CA VAL A 7 -9.73 -23.81 7.45
C VAL A 7 -8.52 -23.46 8.31
N CYS A 8 -7.42 -24.19 8.17
CA CYS A 8 -6.17 -23.90 8.91
C CYS A 8 -5.62 -22.50 8.57
N SER A 9 -5.58 -22.14 7.28
CA SER A 9 -5.13 -20.81 6.86
C SER A 9 -6.03 -19.71 7.38
N ARG A 10 -7.36 -19.93 7.36
CA ARG A 10 -8.33 -18.99 7.91
C ARG A 10 -8.17 -18.82 9.41
N SER A 11 -8.00 -19.93 10.15
CA SER A 11 -7.75 -19.89 11.60
C SER A 11 -6.45 -19.17 11.91
N ALA A 12 -5.37 -19.49 11.23
CA ALA A 12 -4.06 -18.85 11.42
C ALA A 12 -4.12 -17.33 11.13
N SER A 13 -4.77 -16.95 10.04
CA SER A 13 -4.94 -15.51 9.67
C SER A 13 -5.79 -14.74 10.66
N ASN A 14 -6.65 -15.41 11.43
CA ASN A 14 -7.56 -14.80 12.38
C ASN A 14 -7.22 -15.13 13.84
N LEU A 15 -5.95 -15.37 14.12
CA LEU A 15 -5.41 -15.54 15.48
C LEU A 15 -6.10 -16.66 16.28
N GLY A 16 -6.56 -17.71 15.61
CA GLY A 16 -7.30 -18.83 16.20
C GLY A 16 -8.79 -18.57 16.42
N VAL A 17 -9.28 -17.36 16.16
CA VAL A 17 -10.72 -17.02 16.30
C VAL A 17 -11.43 -17.27 14.98
N SER A 18 -12.30 -18.26 14.94
CA SER A 18 -13.05 -18.67 13.74
C SER A 18 -14.27 -17.78 13.45
N LYS A 19 -14.85 -17.16 14.49
CA LYS A 19 -16.03 -16.31 14.32
C LYS A 19 -15.66 -14.97 13.70
N PRO A 20 -16.38 -14.55 12.62
CA PRO A 20 -16.21 -13.21 12.07
C PRO A 20 -16.51 -12.12 13.11
N ASP A 21 -15.71 -11.05 13.10
CA ASP A 21 -15.98 -9.83 13.82
C ASP A 21 -16.38 -8.74 12.82
N ARG A 22 -17.63 -8.79 12.38
CA ARG A 22 -18.12 -7.91 11.31
C ARG A 22 -18.27 -6.48 11.80
N PRO A 23 -17.89 -5.51 10.97
CA PRO A 23 -18.12 -4.11 11.26
C PRO A 23 -19.59 -3.78 11.46
N LYS A 24 -19.86 -2.94 12.43
CA LYS A 24 -21.16 -2.32 12.64
C LYS A 24 -21.14 -0.96 11.92
N TRP A 25 -21.30 -0.97 10.60
CA TRP A 25 -21.07 0.17 9.70
C TRP A 25 -21.68 1.50 10.16
N LYS A 26 -22.79 1.47 10.90
CA LYS A 26 -23.45 2.66 11.48
C LYS A 26 -22.85 3.14 12.80
N LYS A 27 -21.94 2.35 13.41
CA LYS A 27 -21.31 2.66 14.71
C LYS A 27 -19.78 2.76 14.57
N ASP A 28 -19.19 1.83 13.85
CA ASP A 28 -17.75 1.80 13.62
C ASP A 28 -17.33 2.96 12.72
N VAL A 29 -16.21 3.56 13.06
CA VAL A 29 -15.60 4.64 12.27
C VAL A 29 -14.43 4.06 11.50
N VAL A 30 -14.38 4.36 10.20
CA VAL A 30 -13.33 3.93 9.29
C VAL A 30 -12.40 5.10 8.98
N VAL A 31 -11.12 4.97 9.27
CA VAL A 31 -10.08 5.89 8.76
C VAL A 31 -9.49 5.31 7.49
N ILE A 32 -9.40 6.13 6.43
CA ILE A 32 -8.77 5.77 5.17
C ILE A 32 -7.73 6.82 4.83
N THR A 33 -6.44 6.42 4.83
CA THR A 33 -5.37 7.30 4.38
C THR A 33 -5.21 7.22 2.86
N GLY A 34 -4.86 8.33 2.20
CA GLY A 34 -4.81 8.37 0.74
C GLY A 34 -6.19 8.18 0.10
N GLY A 35 -7.25 8.59 0.80
CA GLY A 35 -8.65 8.36 0.38
C GLY A 35 -9.15 9.31 -0.69
N SER A 36 -8.39 10.33 -1.06
CA SER A 36 -8.81 11.32 -2.06
C SER A 36 -8.67 10.83 -3.49
N THR A 37 -7.80 9.86 -3.76
CA THR A 37 -7.49 9.38 -5.12
C THR A 37 -7.32 7.86 -5.17
N GLY A 38 -7.28 7.32 -6.39
CA GLY A 38 -6.88 5.93 -6.65
C GLY A 38 -7.70 4.88 -5.90
N ILE A 39 -7.02 3.90 -5.34
CA ILE A 39 -7.63 2.78 -4.60
C ILE A 39 -8.39 3.29 -3.37
N GLY A 40 -7.78 4.19 -2.59
CA GLY A 40 -8.40 4.74 -1.39
C GLY A 40 -9.73 5.44 -1.67
N ARG A 41 -9.79 6.26 -2.73
CA ARG A 41 -11.03 6.90 -3.21
C ARG A 41 -12.11 5.86 -3.49
N ASP A 42 -11.77 4.79 -4.20
CA ASP A 42 -12.75 3.78 -4.59
C ASP A 42 -13.21 2.95 -3.37
N VAL A 43 -12.34 2.74 -2.37
CA VAL A 43 -12.74 2.16 -1.07
C VAL A 43 -13.74 3.06 -0.34
N VAL A 44 -13.45 4.38 -0.24
CA VAL A 44 -14.36 5.36 0.37
C VAL A 44 -15.73 5.32 -0.30
N GLN A 45 -15.76 5.42 -1.63
CA GLN A 45 -17.01 5.42 -2.39
C GLN A 45 -17.78 4.11 -2.26
N HIS A 46 -17.09 2.97 -2.25
CA HIS A 46 -17.73 1.66 -2.13
C HIS A 46 -18.32 1.46 -0.73
N LEU A 47 -17.59 1.78 0.34
CA LEU A 47 -18.08 1.71 1.72
C LEU A 47 -19.26 2.66 1.95
N SER A 48 -19.16 3.87 1.43
CA SER A 48 -20.21 4.87 1.51
C SER A 48 -21.51 4.40 0.82
N ARG A 49 -21.40 3.96 -0.44
CA ARG A 49 -22.58 3.53 -1.23
C ARG A 49 -23.22 2.25 -0.72
N LYS A 50 -22.39 1.25 -0.37
CA LYS A 50 -22.89 -0.09 -0.02
C LYS A 50 -23.44 -0.15 1.42
N PHE A 51 -22.80 0.57 2.34
CA PHE A 51 -23.08 0.42 3.77
C PHE A 51 -23.49 1.73 4.47
N GLY A 52 -23.31 2.89 3.83
CA GLY A 52 -23.42 4.19 4.47
C GLY A 52 -22.51 4.29 5.69
N ALA A 53 -21.27 3.82 5.55
CA ALA A 53 -20.29 3.77 6.62
C ALA A 53 -19.87 5.18 7.05
N ARG A 54 -19.46 5.33 8.31
CA ARG A 54 -18.88 6.55 8.89
C ARG A 54 -17.39 6.58 8.55
N ILE A 55 -16.97 7.49 7.68
CA ILE A 55 -15.64 7.47 7.06
C ILE A 55 -14.89 8.76 7.33
N ALA A 56 -13.66 8.67 7.83
CA ALA A 56 -12.72 9.76 7.87
C ALA A 56 -11.61 9.53 6.80
N VAL A 57 -11.44 10.50 5.93
CA VAL A 57 -10.40 10.52 4.89
C VAL A 57 -9.25 11.39 5.37
N LEU A 58 -8.07 10.78 5.52
CA LEU A 58 -6.82 11.47 5.81
C LEU A 58 -5.97 11.54 4.54
N ASP A 59 -5.81 12.74 4.00
CA ASP A 59 -5.05 12.96 2.78
C ASP A 59 -4.46 14.38 2.78
N ILE A 60 -3.37 14.58 2.07
CA ILE A 60 -2.78 15.91 1.85
C ILE A 60 -3.55 16.70 0.78
N THR A 61 -4.33 16.01 -0.04
CA THR A 61 -5.12 16.56 -1.13
C THR A 61 -6.60 16.41 -0.82
N GLU A 62 -7.36 17.46 -1.00
CA GLU A 62 -8.81 17.45 -0.83
C GLU A 62 -9.47 16.53 -1.88
N PRO A 63 -10.43 15.68 -1.48
CA PRO A 63 -11.12 14.81 -2.41
C PRO A 63 -12.02 15.61 -3.36
N THR A 64 -12.01 15.23 -4.63
CA THR A 64 -12.86 15.87 -5.65
C THR A 64 -14.28 15.28 -5.73
N TYR A 65 -14.52 14.16 -5.06
CA TYR A 65 -15.84 13.55 -4.97
C TYR A 65 -16.65 14.20 -3.83
N ALA A 66 -17.90 14.60 -4.14
CA ALA A 66 -18.77 15.20 -3.13
C ALA A 66 -19.42 14.11 -2.27
N PRO A 67 -19.28 14.16 -0.93
CA PRO A 67 -19.92 13.18 -0.03
C PRO A 67 -21.43 13.05 -0.25
N ALA A 68 -22.13 14.19 -0.42
CA ALA A 68 -23.57 14.25 -0.62
C ALA A 68 -24.09 13.54 -1.89
N LYS A 69 -23.26 13.37 -2.93
CA LYS A 69 -23.66 12.67 -4.17
C LYS A 69 -23.90 11.17 -3.98
N TYR A 70 -23.44 10.59 -2.89
CA TYR A 70 -23.44 9.13 -2.68
C TYR A 70 -24.36 8.69 -1.53
N GLY A 71 -25.17 9.61 -0.99
CA GLY A 71 -26.17 9.28 0.01
C GLY A 71 -25.64 8.87 1.39
N ALA A 72 -24.34 9.03 1.62
CA ALA A 72 -23.75 8.82 2.93
C ALA A 72 -23.63 10.15 3.66
N PRO A 73 -24.25 10.29 4.81
CA PRO A 73 -24.27 11.54 5.58
C PRO A 73 -22.91 11.90 6.17
N ASP A 74 -21.92 10.97 6.23
CA ASP A 74 -20.76 11.15 7.10
C ASP A 74 -19.42 10.72 6.46
N ILE A 75 -18.94 11.51 5.49
CA ILE A 75 -17.52 11.45 5.10
C ILE A 75 -16.85 12.74 5.60
N LEU A 76 -16.01 12.59 6.62
CA LEU A 76 -15.17 13.65 7.14
C LEU A 76 -13.83 13.67 6.39
N TYR A 77 -13.48 14.77 5.76
CA TYR A 77 -12.12 14.99 5.26
C TYR A 77 -11.30 15.78 6.28
N VAL A 78 -10.10 15.28 6.58
CA VAL A 78 -9.10 16.00 7.38
C VAL A 78 -7.80 16.02 6.61
N ARG A 79 -7.35 17.23 6.22
CA ARG A 79 -6.03 17.37 5.63
C ARG A 79 -4.97 16.90 6.63
N THR A 80 -4.19 15.87 6.26
CA THR A 80 -3.24 15.21 7.15
C THR A 80 -2.06 14.66 6.35
N ASP A 81 -0.84 15.05 6.72
CA ASP A 81 0.36 14.33 6.32
C ASP A 81 0.55 13.14 7.28
N VAL A 82 0.40 11.93 6.77
CA VAL A 82 0.49 10.69 7.56
C VAL A 82 1.90 10.42 8.10
N THR A 83 2.91 11.15 7.64
CA THR A 83 4.28 11.08 8.15
C THR A 83 4.49 11.97 9.37
N ASN A 84 3.54 12.86 9.66
CA ASN A 84 3.55 13.75 10.80
C ASN A 84 2.63 13.22 11.90
N LYS A 85 3.21 12.71 12.99
CA LYS A 85 2.46 12.14 14.12
C LYS A 85 1.49 13.14 14.77
N ASP A 86 1.88 14.43 14.84
CA ASP A 86 1.07 15.46 15.48
C ASP A 86 -0.15 15.81 14.63
N GLU A 87 -0.01 15.83 13.29
CA GLU A 87 -1.16 15.98 12.38
C GLU A 87 -2.11 14.78 12.47
N VAL A 88 -1.59 13.56 12.62
CA VAL A 88 -2.41 12.35 12.79
C VAL A 88 -3.16 12.39 14.13
N ALA A 89 -2.53 12.83 15.22
CA ALA A 89 -3.19 12.99 16.52
C ALA A 89 -4.28 14.07 16.49
N VAL A 90 -4.03 15.21 15.82
CA VAL A 90 -5.04 16.25 15.60
C VAL A 90 -6.21 15.72 14.76
N ALA A 91 -5.91 14.94 13.72
CA ALA A 91 -6.95 14.31 12.92
C ALA A 91 -7.81 13.34 13.73
N HIS A 92 -7.21 12.53 14.61
CA HIS A 92 -7.93 11.63 15.51
C HIS A 92 -8.89 12.40 16.43
N SER A 93 -8.44 13.50 17.04
CA SER A 93 -9.29 14.34 17.87
C SER A 93 -10.50 14.86 17.08
N LYS A 94 -10.30 15.40 15.87
CA LYS A 94 -11.38 15.86 14.99
C LYS A 94 -12.36 14.73 14.62
N ILE A 95 -11.85 13.52 14.38
CA ILE A 95 -12.68 12.35 14.08
C ILE A 95 -13.53 11.99 15.27
N LYS A 96 -12.95 11.96 16.47
CA LYS A 96 -13.65 11.66 17.71
C LYS A 96 -14.71 12.69 18.02
N ASP A 97 -14.42 13.97 17.81
CA ASP A 97 -15.39 15.07 18.01
C ASP A 97 -16.56 14.96 17.02
N HIS A 98 -16.28 14.64 15.76
CA HIS A 98 -17.30 14.54 14.70
C HIS A 98 -18.19 13.31 14.84
N PHE A 99 -17.59 12.15 15.11
CA PHE A 99 -18.32 10.87 15.15
C PHE A 99 -18.70 10.40 16.56
N GLY A 100 -18.17 11.01 17.60
CA GLY A 100 -18.38 10.62 19.00
C GLY A 100 -17.61 9.35 19.42
N ASN A 101 -16.82 8.76 18.53
CA ASN A 101 -16.05 7.53 18.78
C ASN A 101 -14.69 7.58 18.09
N SER A 102 -13.71 6.87 18.68
CA SER A 102 -12.44 6.61 18.01
C SER A 102 -12.61 5.60 16.87
N PRO A 103 -11.79 5.67 15.83
CA PRO A 103 -11.80 4.71 14.72
C PRO A 103 -11.52 3.27 15.19
N SER A 104 -12.35 2.33 14.75
CA SER A 104 -12.14 0.90 14.93
C SER A 104 -11.63 0.20 13.66
N ILE A 105 -11.63 0.91 12.53
CA ILE A 105 -11.13 0.37 11.26
C ILE A 105 -10.15 1.36 10.66
N VAL A 106 -8.94 0.88 10.32
CA VAL A 106 -7.91 1.66 9.64
C VAL A 106 -7.55 0.99 8.32
N VAL A 107 -7.63 1.76 7.23
CA VAL A 107 -7.16 1.38 5.91
C VAL A 107 -5.98 2.28 5.56
N SER A 108 -4.77 1.78 5.74
CA SER A 108 -3.55 2.47 5.36
C SER A 108 -3.28 2.29 3.87
N CYS A 109 -3.74 3.27 3.07
CA CYS A 109 -3.69 3.26 1.61
C CYS A 109 -2.83 4.38 1.03
N ALA A 110 -2.43 5.38 1.83
CA ALA A 110 -1.49 6.40 1.40
C ALA A 110 -0.16 5.77 0.95
N GLY A 111 0.39 6.27 -0.16
CA GLY A 111 1.64 5.74 -0.67
C GLY A 111 2.16 6.52 -1.87
N VAL A 112 3.45 6.38 -2.12
CA VAL A 112 4.16 6.92 -3.28
C VAL A 112 5.03 5.84 -3.91
N ALA A 113 5.28 5.95 -5.21
CA ALA A 113 6.17 5.05 -5.95
C ALA A 113 7.28 5.86 -6.61
N LEU A 114 8.22 6.36 -5.81
CA LEU A 114 9.39 7.05 -6.34
C LEU A 114 10.36 6.02 -6.92
N ALA A 115 10.81 6.28 -8.13
CA ALA A 115 11.66 5.39 -8.93
C ALA A 115 12.98 6.07 -9.27
N GLY A 116 14.03 5.27 -9.44
CA GLY A 116 15.35 5.73 -9.86
C GLY A 116 16.45 4.71 -9.54
N PRO A 117 17.62 4.84 -10.19
CA PRO A 117 18.77 3.98 -9.92
C PRO A 117 19.27 4.14 -8.48
N ILE A 118 19.68 3.06 -7.83
CA ILE A 118 20.19 3.10 -6.46
C ILE A 118 21.38 4.04 -6.32
N LEU A 119 22.26 4.09 -7.31
CA LEU A 119 23.50 4.85 -7.25
C LEU A 119 23.30 6.37 -7.35
N THR A 120 22.22 6.83 -7.98
CA THR A 120 21.97 8.27 -8.23
C THR A 120 20.74 8.80 -7.50
N THR A 121 19.89 7.90 -6.99
CA THR A 121 18.72 8.32 -6.22
C THR A 121 19.12 8.83 -4.85
N SER A 122 18.72 10.05 -4.50
CA SER A 122 19.08 10.68 -3.24
C SER A 122 18.55 9.91 -2.02
N SER A 123 19.29 9.95 -0.92
CA SER A 123 18.84 9.42 0.37
C SER A 123 17.50 10.04 0.81
N ARG A 124 17.27 11.32 0.49
CA ARG A 124 15.99 12.02 0.75
C ARG A 124 14.81 11.33 0.05
N THR A 125 15.00 10.88 -1.21
CA THR A 125 13.96 10.13 -1.95
C THR A 125 13.66 8.79 -1.28
N PHE A 126 14.70 8.08 -0.81
CA PHE A 126 14.53 6.85 -0.03
C PHE A 126 13.77 7.12 1.27
N SER A 127 14.24 8.06 2.10
CA SER A 127 13.59 8.40 3.38
C SER A 127 12.13 8.77 3.17
N ARG A 128 11.81 9.69 2.24
CA ARG A 128 10.43 10.08 1.95
C ARG A 128 9.55 8.90 1.56
N THR A 129 10.08 7.98 0.72
CA THR A 129 9.32 6.80 0.31
C THR A 129 9.06 5.86 1.50
N PHE A 130 10.06 5.69 2.38
CA PHE A 130 9.92 4.90 3.59
C PHE A 130 8.98 5.55 4.60
N ASP A 131 9.08 6.84 4.81
CA ASP A 131 8.23 7.58 5.75
C ASP A 131 6.75 7.39 5.38
N ILE A 132 6.40 7.56 4.10
CA ILE A 132 5.02 7.45 3.63
C ILE A 132 4.55 5.99 3.57
N ASN A 133 5.33 5.08 2.97
CA ASN A 133 4.85 3.74 2.67
C ASN A 133 5.00 2.75 3.84
N ALA A 134 5.94 2.99 4.74
CA ALA A 134 6.29 2.09 5.84
C ALA A 134 6.06 2.72 7.22
N LEU A 135 6.75 3.81 7.56
CA LEU A 135 6.70 4.40 8.90
C LEU A 135 5.33 5.00 9.23
N ALA A 136 4.60 5.52 8.24
CA ALA A 136 3.23 5.98 8.45
C ALA A 136 2.32 4.87 9.02
N ASN A 137 2.53 3.58 8.69
CA ASN A 137 1.78 2.49 9.30
C ASN A 137 2.02 2.40 10.81
N VAL A 138 3.25 2.67 11.27
CA VAL A 138 3.61 2.68 12.70
C VAL A 138 2.93 3.86 13.39
N ILE A 139 2.96 5.06 12.78
CA ILE A 139 2.30 6.26 13.32
C ILE A 139 0.79 6.02 13.46
N LEU A 140 0.16 5.46 12.43
CA LEU A 140 -1.27 5.12 12.46
C LEU A 140 -1.60 4.04 13.51
N ALA A 141 -0.71 3.06 13.68
CA ALA A 141 -0.89 2.04 14.71
C ALA A 141 -0.77 2.64 16.12
N HIS A 142 0.23 3.49 16.36
CA HIS A 142 0.37 4.16 17.66
C HIS A 142 -0.88 4.97 18.03
N GLU A 143 -1.50 5.60 17.06
CA GLU A 143 -2.65 6.49 17.29
C GLU A 143 -3.98 5.73 17.43
N PHE A 144 -4.24 4.76 16.55
CA PHE A 144 -5.57 4.15 16.45
C PHE A 144 -5.67 2.74 17.05
N LEU A 145 -4.56 2.00 17.13
CA LEU A 145 -4.57 0.62 17.62
C LEU A 145 -4.93 0.49 19.12
N PRO A 146 -4.53 1.40 20.02
CA PRO A 146 -4.89 1.30 21.44
C PRO A 146 -6.40 1.12 21.66
N TYR A 147 -7.23 1.91 21.00
CA TYR A 147 -8.68 1.78 21.08
C TYR A 147 -9.20 0.41 20.59
N MET A 148 -8.61 -0.12 19.50
CA MET A 148 -8.98 -1.44 18.99
C MET A 148 -8.60 -2.54 19.97
N VAL A 149 -7.41 -2.46 20.56
CA VAL A 149 -6.89 -3.44 21.54
C VAL A 149 -7.73 -3.44 22.80
N GLU A 150 -8.04 -2.26 23.35
CA GLU A 150 -8.86 -2.11 24.55
C GLU A 150 -10.25 -2.72 24.37
N ASN A 151 -10.87 -2.49 23.20
CA ASN A 151 -12.20 -3.03 22.90
C ASN A 151 -12.16 -4.45 22.32
N ASN A 152 -10.97 -4.99 22.08
CA ASN A 152 -10.76 -6.27 21.39
C ASN A 152 -11.63 -6.39 20.13
N HIS A 153 -11.73 -5.28 19.37
CA HIS A 153 -12.56 -5.15 18.18
C HIS A 153 -11.91 -4.18 17.19
N GLY A 154 -11.95 -4.52 15.91
CA GLY A 154 -11.47 -3.63 14.87
C GLY A 154 -10.72 -4.33 13.74
N HIS A 155 -10.25 -3.54 12.77
CA HIS A 155 -9.53 -4.04 11.61
C HIS A 155 -8.46 -3.05 11.15
N PHE A 156 -7.21 -3.50 11.09
CA PHE A 156 -6.11 -2.74 10.53
C PHE A 156 -5.70 -3.35 9.18
N MET A 157 -5.92 -2.61 8.09
CA MET A 157 -5.61 -3.05 6.72
C MET A 157 -4.47 -2.23 6.13
N VAL A 158 -3.44 -2.90 5.62
CA VAL A 158 -2.25 -2.29 5.02
C VAL A 158 -2.23 -2.54 3.52
N VAL A 159 -2.04 -1.49 2.73
CA VAL A 159 -1.81 -1.62 1.29
C VAL A 159 -0.31 -1.68 1.01
N ALA A 160 0.19 -2.90 0.84
CA ALA A 160 1.54 -3.21 0.41
C ALA A 160 1.61 -3.24 -1.15
N SER A 161 2.30 -4.20 -1.73
CA SER A 161 2.42 -4.40 -3.17
C SER A 161 2.94 -5.80 -3.49
N SER A 162 2.74 -6.30 -4.70
CA SER A 162 3.50 -7.44 -5.23
C SER A 162 5.01 -7.17 -5.21
N ALA A 163 5.42 -5.91 -5.32
CA ALA A 163 6.82 -5.46 -5.17
C ALA A 163 7.41 -5.72 -3.78
N SER A 164 6.60 -6.08 -2.77
CA SER A 164 7.08 -6.57 -1.48
C SER A 164 7.77 -7.94 -1.57
N TYR A 165 7.39 -8.74 -2.56
CA TYR A 165 7.94 -10.08 -2.78
C TYR A 165 8.95 -10.14 -3.93
N PHE A 166 8.83 -9.22 -4.87
CA PHE A 166 9.59 -9.22 -6.11
C PHE A 166 10.03 -7.79 -6.46
N SER A 167 11.34 -7.56 -6.37
CA SER A 167 11.91 -6.23 -6.63
C SER A 167 12.17 -6.04 -8.12
N LEU A 168 11.85 -4.86 -8.62
CA LEU A 168 12.12 -4.45 -10.00
C LEU A 168 13.29 -3.49 -10.06
N PRO A 169 14.11 -3.51 -11.13
CA PRO A 169 15.11 -2.49 -11.37
C PRO A 169 14.50 -1.09 -11.31
N LEU A 170 15.25 -0.12 -10.83
CA LEU A 170 14.85 1.29 -10.68
C LEU A 170 13.72 1.56 -9.68
N LEU A 171 13.12 0.54 -9.07
CA LEU A 171 12.11 0.67 -8.02
C LEU A 171 12.66 0.38 -6.61
N GLY A 172 13.95 0.58 -6.38
CA GLY A 172 14.60 0.32 -5.09
C GLY A 172 13.87 0.93 -3.91
N PRO A 173 13.66 2.27 -3.85
CA PRO A 173 12.98 2.92 -2.73
C PRO A 173 11.58 2.34 -2.48
N TYR A 174 10.82 2.14 -3.56
CA TYR A 174 9.45 1.61 -3.48
C TYR A 174 9.41 0.16 -3.00
N SER A 175 10.15 -0.74 -3.64
CA SER A 175 10.14 -2.18 -3.29
C SER A 175 10.59 -2.42 -1.87
N MET A 176 11.65 -1.73 -1.42
CA MET A 176 12.14 -1.80 -0.04
C MET A 176 11.06 -1.32 0.94
N SER A 177 10.42 -0.16 0.69
CA SER A 177 9.39 0.38 1.57
C SER A 177 8.14 -0.50 1.64
N LYS A 178 7.73 -1.11 0.53
CA LYS A 178 6.58 -2.04 0.50
C LYS A 178 6.90 -3.39 1.15
N SER A 179 8.16 -3.83 1.11
CA SER A 179 8.63 -4.99 1.90
C SER A 179 8.58 -4.68 3.40
N ALA A 180 8.96 -3.47 3.81
CA ALA A 180 8.85 -3.02 5.20
C ALA A 180 7.38 -2.93 5.66
N ALA A 181 6.47 -2.45 4.81
CA ALA A 181 5.03 -2.43 5.12
C ALA A 181 4.45 -3.86 5.28
N LEU A 182 4.93 -4.83 4.49
CA LEU A 182 4.55 -6.24 4.66
C LEU A 182 5.06 -6.80 5.99
N ALA A 183 6.34 -6.54 6.33
CA ALA A 183 6.92 -6.95 7.61
C ALA A 183 6.18 -6.33 8.80
N PHE A 184 5.79 -5.05 8.70
CA PHE A 184 4.94 -4.40 9.71
C PHE A 184 3.62 -5.17 9.92
N TYR A 185 2.92 -5.51 8.84
CA TYR A 185 1.68 -6.29 8.92
C TYR A 185 1.88 -7.65 9.62
N GLU A 186 2.96 -8.37 9.27
CA GLU A 186 3.27 -9.67 9.84
C GLU A 186 3.57 -9.56 11.34
N THR A 187 4.36 -8.55 11.73
CA THR A 187 4.71 -8.25 13.13
C THR A 187 3.47 -7.86 13.92
N LEU A 188 2.67 -6.90 13.42
CA LEU A 188 1.45 -6.46 14.09
C LEU A 188 0.50 -7.64 14.36
N ARG A 189 0.32 -8.51 13.37
CA ARG A 189 -0.51 -9.71 13.52
C ARG A 189 0.02 -10.65 14.61
N ALA A 190 1.33 -10.82 14.71
CA ALA A 190 1.96 -11.63 15.74
C ALA A 190 1.79 -11.03 17.13
N GLU A 191 1.99 -9.72 17.26
CA GLU A 191 1.85 -8.98 18.52
C GLU A 191 0.42 -8.94 19.04
N LEU A 192 -0.58 -8.74 18.18
CA LEU A 192 -2.00 -8.81 18.54
C LEU A 192 -2.35 -10.14 19.23
N ARG A 193 -1.71 -11.24 18.81
CA ARG A 193 -1.89 -12.55 19.42
C ARG A 193 -1.05 -12.72 20.68
N SER A 194 0.25 -12.43 20.60
CA SER A 194 1.21 -12.87 21.62
C SER A 194 1.45 -11.83 22.72
N VAL A 195 1.37 -10.56 22.38
CA VAL A 195 1.64 -9.42 23.28
C VAL A 195 0.34 -8.80 23.80
N TYR A 196 -0.48 -8.29 22.87
CA TYR A 196 -1.69 -7.54 23.24
C TYR A 196 -2.88 -8.42 23.60
N LYS A 197 -2.85 -9.72 23.27
CA LYS A 197 -3.95 -10.67 23.48
C LYS A 197 -5.30 -10.23 22.89
N ALA A 198 -5.26 -9.37 21.89
CA ALA A 198 -6.41 -8.80 21.22
C ALA A 198 -6.83 -9.64 20.00
N HIS A 199 -7.25 -10.86 20.24
CA HIS A 199 -7.48 -11.90 19.21
C HIS A 199 -8.60 -11.56 18.22
N ARG A 200 -9.48 -10.61 18.55
CA ARG A 200 -10.59 -10.18 17.67
C ARG A 200 -10.25 -8.98 16.81
N VAL A 201 -9.16 -8.28 17.10
CA VAL A 201 -8.64 -7.25 16.19
C VAL A 201 -8.09 -7.95 14.93
N ARG A 202 -8.65 -7.60 13.79
CA ARG A 202 -8.29 -8.20 12.50
C ARG A 202 -7.18 -7.41 11.83
N THR A 203 -6.36 -8.12 11.09
CA THR A 203 -5.36 -7.50 10.22
C THR A 203 -5.47 -8.05 8.81
N SER A 204 -5.31 -7.18 7.83
CA SER A 204 -5.25 -7.57 6.41
C SER A 204 -4.11 -6.85 5.71
N VAL A 205 -3.55 -7.53 4.71
CA VAL A 205 -2.59 -6.92 3.79
C VAL A 205 -3.08 -7.10 2.36
N VAL A 206 -2.91 -6.06 1.56
CA VAL A 206 -3.27 -6.06 0.13
C VAL A 206 -1.99 -5.93 -0.68
N THR A 207 -1.76 -6.87 -1.58
CA THR A 207 -0.55 -6.93 -2.42
C THR A 207 -0.93 -6.91 -3.91
N PRO A 208 -1.39 -5.76 -4.43
CA PRO A 208 -1.76 -5.64 -5.84
C PRO A 208 -0.51 -5.58 -6.72
N THR A 209 -0.67 -5.99 -7.98
CA THR A 209 0.26 -5.65 -9.06
C THR A 209 0.06 -4.19 -9.49
N LYS A 210 0.40 -3.84 -10.72
CA LYS A 210 0.14 -2.51 -11.27
C LYS A 210 -1.36 -2.20 -11.26
N VAL A 211 -1.72 -1.07 -10.68
CA VAL A 211 -3.09 -0.54 -10.65
C VAL A 211 -3.13 0.77 -11.43
N ARG A 212 -4.16 0.99 -12.23
CA ARG A 212 -4.35 2.22 -13.02
C ARG A 212 -4.69 3.41 -12.14
N THR A 213 -3.65 3.95 -11.51
CA THR A 213 -3.68 5.12 -10.62
C THR A 213 -2.55 6.07 -11.00
N LEU A 214 -2.55 7.28 -10.44
CA LEU A 214 -1.41 8.20 -10.61
C LEU A 214 -0.08 7.55 -10.16
N LEU A 215 -0.11 6.78 -9.08
CA LEU A 215 1.04 6.02 -8.60
C LEU A 215 1.46 4.93 -9.61
N GLY A 216 0.49 4.27 -10.25
CA GLY A 216 0.75 3.22 -11.24
C GLY A 216 1.44 3.72 -12.51
N HIS A 217 1.42 5.03 -12.79
CA HIS A 217 2.15 5.63 -13.92
C HIS A 217 3.68 5.58 -13.73
N ALA A 218 4.18 5.22 -12.55
CA ALA A 218 5.61 4.93 -12.33
C ALA A 218 6.09 3.65 -13.04
N LEU A 219 5.20 2.86 -13.61
CA LEU A 219 5.50 1.65 -14.35
C LEU A 219 4.96 1.76 -15.79
N LYS A 220 5.75 1.31 -16.77
CA LYS A 220 5.25 1.09 -18.13
C LYS A 220 4.19 0.00 -18.11
N ASP A 221 3.19 0.08 -18.97
CA ASP A 221 2.26 -1.03 -19.18
C ASP A 221 3.02 -2.20 -19.80
N SER A 222 2.74 -3.41 -19.31
CA SER A 222 3.37 -4.61 -19.87
C SER A 222 2.76 -4.94 -21.22
N ASP A 223 3.60 -5.37 -22.15
CA ASP A 223 3.15 -5.91 -23.43
C ASP A 223 2.43 -7.27 -23.25
N ASN A 224 2.59 -7.91 -22.09
CA ASN A 224 1.93 -9.18 -21.77
C ASN A 224 0.86 -9.00 -20.68
N ASN A 225 -0.34 -8.62 -21.12
CA ASN A 225 -1.49 -8.42 -20.24
C ASN A 225 -1.97 -9.71 -19.52
N PHE A 226 -1.56 -10.89 -19.96
CA PHE A 226 -1.93 -12.14 -19.31
C PHE A 226 -1.08 -12.39 -18.06
N LEU A 227 0.23 -12.18 -18.12
CA LEU A 227 1.13 -12.39 -16.98
C LEU A 227 1.17 -11.20 -16.02
N THR A 228 0.97 -10.00 -16.53
CA THR A 228 1.02 -8.76 -15.73
C THR A 228 -0.16 -7.84 -16.08
N PRO A 229 -1.39 -8.25 -15.78
CA PRO A 229 -2.57 -7.42 -16.08
C PRO A 229 -2.53 -6.14 -15.24
N VAL A 230 -2.92 -5.03 -15.88
CA VAL A 230 -3.16 -3.76 -15.18
C VAL A 230 -4.54 -3.82 -14.55
N LEU A 231 -4.60 -3.64 -13.24
CA LEU A 231 -5.83 -3.66 -12.47
C LEU A 231 -6.51 -2.28 -12.48
N GLU A 232 -7.82 -2.27 -12.49
CA GLU A 232 -8.58 -1.05 -12.19
C GLU A 232 -8.69 -0.86 -10.67
N PRO A 233 -8.61 0.39 -10.16
CA PRO A 233 -8.68 0.68 -8.72
C PRO A 233 -9.89 0.06 -8.04
N ILE A 234 -11.05 0.05 -8.71
CA ILE A 234 -12.29 -0.50 -8.17
C ILE A 234 -12.23 -2.02 -7.92
N GLN A 235 -11.43 -2.76 -8.70
CA GLN A 235 -11.26 -4.21 -8.50
C GLN A 235 -10.56 -4.48 -7.17
N VAL A 236 -9.49 -3.71 -6.89
CA VAL A 236 -8.76 -3.81 -5.62
C VAL A 236 -9.62 -3.35 -4.47
N ALA A 237 -10.29 -2.19 -4.62
CA ALA A 237 -11.19 -1.62 -3.62
C ALA A 237 -12.33 -2.57 -3.26
N SER A 238 -12.96 -3.25 -4.23
CA SER A 238 -14.02 -4.22 -3.97
C SER A 238 -13.53 -5.37 -3.11
N ALA A 239 -12.36 -5.95 -3.41
CA ALA A 239 -11.79 -7.03 -2.61
C ALA A 239 -11.43 -6.58 -1.19
N MET A 240 -10.96 -5.33 -1.02
CA MET A 240 -10.70 -4.73 0.28
C MET A 240 -11.99 -4.58 1.10
N VAL A 241 -13.03 -4.01 0.49
CA VAL A 241 -14.34 -3.80 1.13
C VAL A 241 -15.00 -5.13 1.51
N ASP A 242 -14.99 -6.13 0.63
CA ASP A 242 -15.53 -7.46 0.92
C ASP A 242 -14.76 -8.16 2.05
N THR A 243 -13.45 -7.90 2.13
CA THR A 243 -12.63 -8.42 3.24
C THR A 243 -13.00 -7.74 4.56
N LEU A 244 -13.15 -6.43 4.60
CA LEU A 244 -13.60 -5.70 5.78
C LEU A 244 -14.99 -6.18 6.23
N ASP A 245 -15.95 -6.28 5.30
CA ASP A 245 -17.31 -6.73 5.59
C ASP A 245 -17.36 -8.18 6.06
N SER A 246 -16.44 -9.02 5.62
CA SER A 246 -16.34 -10.39 6.09
C SER A 246 -16.05 -10.52 7.59
N GLY A 247 -15.50 -9.47 8.22
CA GLY A 247 -15.03 -9.49 9.60
C GLY A 247 -13.86 -10.45 9.85
N LEU A 248 -13.10 -10.76 8.81
CA LEU A 248 -11.96 -11.70 8.84
C LEU A 248 -10.71 -11.04 8.27
N GLY A 249 -9.59 -11.25 8.93
CA GLY A 249 -8.27 -10.86 8.41
C GLY A 249 -7.85 -11.75 7.23
N ARG A 250 -7.25 -11.14 6.19
CA ARG A 250 -6.78 -11.85 5.00
C ARG A 250 -5.54 -11.19 4.39
N ALA A 251 -4.71 -12.03 3.73
CA ALA A 251 -3.78 -11.55 2.73
C ALA A 251 -4.50 -11.56 1.36
N ILE A 252 -4.60 -10.39 0.74
CA ILE A 252 -5.31 -10.18 -0.53
C ILE A 252 -4.27 -9.96 -1.61
N SER A 253 -4.04 -10.98 -2.44
CA SER A 253 -3.18 -10.88 -3.62
C SER A 253 -4.03 -10.65 -4.85
N GLN A 254 -3.69 -9.64 -5.64
CA GLN A 254 -4.41 -9.33 -6.87
C GLN A 254 -3.43 -9.01 -8.01
N PRO A 255 -3.60 -9.70 -9.15
CA PRO A 255 -4.51 -10.81 -9.41
C PRO A 255 -4.23 -12.04 -8.53
N MET A 256 -5.18 -12.97 -8.43
CA MET A 256 -5.10 -14.12 -7.51
C MET A 256 -3.82 -14.96 -7.68
N PHE A 257 -3.29 -15.10 -8.89
CA PHE A 257 -2.06 -15.87 -9.14
C PHE A 257 -0.83 -15.26 -8.45
N THR A 258 -0.85 -13.97 -8.11
CA THR A 258 0.25 -13.31 -7.37
C THR A 258 0.36 -13.79 -5.92
N SER A 259 -0.61 -14.57 -5.45
CA SER A 259 -0.50 -15.30 -4.18
C SER A 259 0.66 -16.33 -4.17
N LEU A 260 1.20 -16.66 -5.33
CA LEU A 260 2.39 -17.50 -5.47
C LEU A 260 3.72 -16.72 -5.35
N LEU A 261 3.70 -15.39 -5.45
CA LEU A 261 4.92 -14.57 -5.39
C LEU A 261 5.76 -14.76 -4.10
N PRO A 262 5.17 -14.96 -2.91
CA PRO A 262 5.96 -15.27 -1.72
C PRO A 262 6.90 -16.48 -1.91
N TYR A 263 6.47 -17.49 -2.65
CA TYR A 263 7.26 -18.71 -2.90
C TYR A 263 8.40 -18.50 -3.89
N VAL A 264 8.34 -17.44 -4.73
CA VAL A 264 9.43 -17.11 -5.66
C VAL A 264 10.73 -16.83 -4.91
N ARG A 265 10.67 -16.29 -3.70
CA ARG A 265 11.86 -16.04 -2.87
C ARG A 265 12.56 -17.31 -2.41
N ALA A 266 11.85 -18.43 -2.35
CA ALA A 266 12.41 -19.75 -1.96
C ALA A 266 13.04 -20.50 -3.15
N LEU A 267 12.86 -20.00 -4.38
CA LEU A 267 13.42 -20.61 -5.59
C LEU A 267 14.92 -20.32 -5.71
N PRO A 268 15.70 -21.24 -6.32
CA PRO A 268 17.11 -21.01 -6.62
C PRO A 268 17.33 -19.72 -7.44
N GLU A 269 18.46 -19.06 -7.21
CA GLU A 269 18.79 -17.77 -7.85
C GLU A 269 18.71 -17.82 -9.38
N TRP A 270 19.22 -18.90 -10.00
CA TRP A 270 19.17 -19.06 -11.45
C TRP A 270 17.73 -19.09 -11.99
N PHE A 271 16.81 -19.70 -11.25
CA PHE A 271 15.39 -19.81 -11.67
C PHE A 271 14.68 -18.44 -11.50
N ARG A 272 15.00 -17.71 -10.43
CA ARG A 272 14.50 -16.33 -10.24
C ARG A 272 14.98 -15.43 -11.36
N GLY A 273 16.27 -15.52 -11.76
CA GLY A 273 16.81 -14.79 -12.91
C GLY A 273 16.08 -15.13 -14.22
N LEU A 274 15.75 -16.40 -14.44
CA LEU A 274 14.96 -16.81 -15.60
C LEU A 274 13.57 -16.18 -15.60
N LEU A 275 12.88 -16.16 -14.43
CA LEU A 275 11.57 -15.53 -14.30
C LEU A 275 11.60 -14.02 -14.61
N THR A 276 12.63 -13.30 -14.17
CA THR A 276 12.80 -11.87 -14.48
C THR A 276 13.01 -11.63 -15.98
N THR A 277 13.82 -12.49 -16.62
CA THR A 277 14.11 -12.38 -18.06
C THR A 277 12.86 -12.70 -18.89
N VAL A 278 12.17 -13.80 -18.60
CA VAL A 278 10.94 -14.20 -19.31
C VAL A 278 9.80 -13.20 -19.08
N GLY A 279 9.71 -12.67 -17.85
CA GLY A 279 8.71 -11.64 -17.50
C GLY A 279 9.00 -10.27 -18.08
N ASN A 280 10.16 -10.08 -18.74
CA ASN A 280 10.64 -8.79 -19.26
C ASN A 280 10.54 -7.65 -18.22
N THR A 281 10.79 -8.00 -16.95
CA THR A 281 10.61 -7.07 -15.84
C THR A 281 11.68 -5.97 -15.81
N ASP A 282 12.81 -6.20 -16.47
CA ASP A 282 13.95 -5.27 -16.52
C ASP A 282 13.64 -4.00 -17.32
N SER A 283 12.64 -4.03 -18.22
CA SER A 283 12.17 -2.88 -19.02
C SER A 283 10.92 -2.21 -18.47
N SER A 284 10.45 -2.60 -17.28
CA SER A 284 9.18 -2.13 -16.71
C SER A 284 9.22 -0.66 -16.26
N VAL A 285 10.41 -0.09 -16.04
CA VAL A 285 10.59 1.30 -15.61
C VAL A 285 11.36 2.07 -16.68
N THR A 286 10.75 3.13 -17.20
CA THR A 286 11.34 4.00 -18.23
C THR A 286 11.68 5.38 -17.64
N ALA A 287 12.45 6.17 -18.39
CA ALA A 287 12.75 7.56 -18.04
C ALA A 287 11.48 8.37 -17.78
N GLU A 288 10.48 8.21 -18.64
CA GLU A 288 9.19 8.89 -18.52
C GLU A 288 8.44 8.43 -17.27
N SER A 289 8.44 7.13 -16.96
CA SER A 289 7.80 6.61 -15.76
C SER A 289 8.47 7.10 -14.49
N ILE A 290 9.80 7.29 -14.48
CA ILE A 290 10.51 7.92 -13.35
C ILE A 290 10.03 9.37 -13.18
N ALA A 291 10.00 10.18 -14.26
CA ALA A 291 9.54 11.56 -14.19
C ALA A 291 8.09 11.65 -13.65
N ASN A 292 7.21 10.78 -14.11
CA ASN A 292 5.83 10.71 -13.65
C ASN A 292 5.74 10.32 -12.18
N SER A 293 6.62 9.42 -11.71
CA SER A 293 6.68 9.02 -10.29
C SER A 293 7.03 10.20 -9.37
N PHE A 294 7.99 11.04 -9.78
CA PHE A 294 8.35 12.23 -9.03
C PHE A 294 7.24 13.27 -8.99
N LYS A 295 6.57 13.53 -10.13
CA LYS A 295 5.40 14.42 -10.17
C LYS A 295 4.30 13.94 -9.23
N ALA A 296 4.00 12.66 -9.24
CA ALA A 296 2.99 12.07 -8.37
C ALA A 296 3.38 12.13 -6.89
N GLY A 297 4.66 11.85 -6.56
CA GLY A 297 5.14 11.76 -5.19
C GLY A 297 5.46 13.10 -4.51
N TYR A 298 5.87 14.10 -5.27
CA TYR A 298 6.21 15.44 -4.75
C TYR A 298 5.12 16.49 -5.02
N GLY A 299 4.14 16.20 -5.89
CA GLY A 299 3.05 17.12 -6.23
C GLY A 299 3.56 18.48 -6.72
N LYS A 300 3.04 19.57 -6.14
CA LYS A 300 3.45 20.95 -6.48
C LYS A 300 4.90 21.27 -6.09
N ASN A 301 5.51 20.49 -5.20
CA ASN A 301 6.89 20.68 -4.74
C ASN A 301 7.90 19.95 -5.61
N TRP A 302 7.48 19.39 -6.75
CA TRP A 302 8.37 18.72 -7.68
C TRP A 302 9.29 19.73 -8.40
N ASN A 303 10.60 19.49 -8.30
CA ASN A 303 11.61 20.27 -9.01
C ASN A 303 12.14 19.46 -10.20
N LYS A 304 12.08 20.07 -11.40
CA LYS A 304 12.64 19.45 -12.61
C LYS A 304 14.15 19.20 -12.51
N ASP A 305 14.84 20.04 -11.75
CA ASP A 305 16.29 19.95 -11.61
C ASP A 305 16.73 18.72 -10.81
N ASP A 306 15.94 18.31 -9.79
CA ASP A 306 16.18 17.05 -9.06
C ASP A 306 16.10 15.83 -9.99
N PHE A 307 15.20 15.87 -10.96
CA PHE A 307 15.05 14.83 -11.97
C PHE A 307 16.16 14.88 -13.02
N ALA A 308 16.50 16.07 -13.53
CA ALA A 308 17.57 16.25 -14.51
C ALA A 308 18.92 15.81 -13.96
N ASN A 309 19.19 16.07 -12.67
CA ASN A 309 20.38 15.60 -11.99
C ASN A 309 20.45 14.07 -11.90
N VAL A 310 19.38 13.41 -11.46
CA VAL A 310 19.31 11.93 -11.39
C VAL A 310 19.50 11.29 -12.76
N PHE A 311 18.92 11.88 -13.81
CA PHE A 311 19.04 11.36 -15.18
C PHE A 311 20.39 11.66 -15.83
N GLY A 312 20.89 12.88 -15.69
CA GLY A 312 22.20 13.28 -16.20
C GLY A 312 23.33 12.44 -15.58
N GLU A 313 23.28 12.20 -14.29
CA GLU A 313 24.22 11.32 -13.59
C GLU A 313 24.10 9.86 -14.06
N MET A 314 22.89 9.35 -14.26
CA MET A 314 22.66 7.99 -14.77
C MET A 314 23.24 7.82 -16.17
N GLU A 315 22.94 8.72 -17.12
CA GLU A 315 23.49 8.66 -18.46
C GLU A 315 25.02 8.77 -18.46
N SER A 316 25.58 9.66 -17.65
CA SER A 316 27.02 9.84 -17.49
C SER A 316 27.69 8.55 -16.99
N MET A 317 27.11 7.92 -15.95
CA MET A 317 27.60 6.64 -15.44
C MET A 317 27.51 5.51 -16.44
N VAL A 318 26.39 5.36 -17.14
CA VAL A 318 26.22 4.32 -18.17
C VAL A 318 27.24 4.49 -19.28
N ARG A 319 27.48 5.72 -19.73
CA ARG A 319 28.54 6.03 -20.73
C ARG A 319 29.93 5.72 -20.20
N ALA A 320 30.22 6.04 -18.93
CA ALA A 320 31.54 5.74 -18.31
C ALA A 320 31.78 4.23 -18.19
N PHE A 321 30.78 3.46 -17.74
CA PHE A 321 30.85 2.00 -17.65
C PHE A 321 31.01 1.35 -19.04
N ALA A 322 30.28 1.84 -20.05
CA ALA A 322 30.42 1.34 -21.43
C ALA A 322 31.83 1.59 -22.01
N LYS A 323 32.41 2.78 -21.74
CA LYS A 323 33.79 3.09 -22.14
C LYS A 323 34.84 2.19 -21.45
N LYS A 324 34.66 1.95 -20.12
CA LYS A 324 35.55 1.08 -19.34
C LYS A 324 35.48 -0.37 -19.81
N LYS A 325 34.27 -0.85 -20.16
CA LYS A 325 34.08 -2.22 -20.68
C LYS A 325 34.70 -2.42 -22.06
N LYS A 326 34.73 -1.39 -22.93
CA LYS A 326 35.46 -1.42 -24.22
C LYS A 326 36.96 -1.43 -24.01
N LYS A 327 37.48 -0.66 -23.04
CA LYS A 327 38.93 -0.58 -22.77
C LYS A 327 39.49 -1.88 -22.17
N ASN A 328 38.70 -2.66 -21.47
CA ASN A 328 39.12 -3.94 -20.87
C ASN A 328 38.91 -5.14 -21.80
N ARG A 329 38.41 -4.95 -23.04
CA ARG A 329 38.27 -5.99 -24.07
C ARG A 329 39.30 -5.90 -25.16
N ASN A 330 40.10 -4.80 -25.19
CA ASN A 330 41.29 -4.60 -26.02
C ASN A 330 42.53 -4.77 -25.14
#